data_32236097678edcb4247320820f1869bd
#
_entry.id   32236097678edcb4247320820f1869bd
#
_cell.length_a   1.000
_cell.length_b   1.000
_cell.length_c   1.000
_cell.angle_alpha   90.00
_cell.angle_beta   90.00
_cell.angle_gamma   90.00
#
_symmetry.space_group_name_H-M   'P 1'
#
loop_
_entity.id
_entity.type
_entity.pdbx_description
1 polymer ?
#
loop_
_entity_poly.entity_id
_entity_poly.type
_entity_poly.pdbx_seq_one_letter_code
_entity_poly.pdbx_strand_id
1 'polypeptide(L)'
;MKGLKIGMLALVLCGAFQVQGQSAGRVQIQADPRIEELLRLRVENNDDGRKVDGFVIQIYYGRKQQATRVLEAFREAYPMEHVEMEYDTPDYKVFVGAYLTQQQAQQALAVLKQNPDYSGAFVRAKKITVYDW
;
A
#
# COMPACT_ATOMS: atom_id res chain seq x y z
N MET A 1 -69.57 -10.21 40.54
CA MET A 1 -68.36 -10.93 40.94
C MET A 1 -67.96 -12.00 39.95
N LYS A 2 -68.21 -11.76 38.70
CA LYS A 2 -67.78 -12.73 37.63
C LYS A 2 -66.72 -12.20 36.71
N GLY A 3 -66.04 -11.12 37.04
CA GLY A 3 -65.05 -10.49 36.21
C GLY A 3 -63.57 -10.72 36.59
N LEU A 4 -63.29 -11.46 37.66
CA LEU A 4 -61.96 -11.56 38.21
C LEU A 4 -61.19 -12.80 37.73
N LYS A 5 -61.80 -13.62 36.87
CA LYS A 5 -61.16 -14.88 36.40
C LYS A 5 -60.58 -14.81 34.97
N ILE A 6 -60.79 -13.72 34.28
CA ILE A 6 -60.30 -13.56 32.90
C ILE A 6 -58.95 -12.83 32.85
N GLY A 7 -58.55 -12.14 33.90
CA GLY A 7 -57.27 -11.40 33.96
C GLY A 7 -55.99 -12.26 34.17
N MET A 8 -56.18 -13.56 34.51
CA MET A 8 -55.01 -14.37 34.90
C MET A 8 -54.50 -15.32 33.81
N LEU A 9 -55.18 -15.33 32.65
CA LEU A 9 -54.76 -16.19 31.54
C LEU A 9 -53.93 -15.47 30.45
N ALA A 10 -53.80 -14.16 30.58
CA ALA A 10 -53.02 -13.36 29.61
C ALA A 10 -51.53 -13.16 29.96
N LEU A 11 -51.10 -13.66 31.13
CA LEU A 11 -49.74 -13.41 31.63
C LEU A 11 -48.75 -14.57 31.39
N VAL A 12 -49.15 -15.59 30.67
CA VAL A 12 -48.30 -16.79 30.47
C VAL A 12 -47.74 -16.88 29.05
N LEU A 13 -48.05 -15.94 28.15
CA LEU A 13 -47.60 -16.03 26.75
C LEU A 13 -46.44 -15.08 26.40
N CYS A 14 -45.74 -14.53 27.40
CA CYS A 14 -44.65 -13.59 27.17
C CYS A 14 -43.27 -14.14 27.57
N GLY A 15 -43.03 -15.41 27.32
CA GLY A 15 -41.78 -16.02 27.76
C GLY A 15 -41.25 -17.10 26.86
N ALA A 16 -40.79 -16.78 25.65
CA ALA A 16 -39.85 -17.62 24.93
C ALA A 16 -39.39 -16.97 23.63
N PHE A 17 -38.87 -15.76 23.68
CA PHE A 17 -37.89 -15.37 22.62
C PHE A 17 -36.51 -15.79 23.10
N GLN A 18 -36.18 -17.02 22.87
CA GLN A 18 -34.82 -17.49 22.93
C GLN A 18 -34.09 -16.88 21.70
N VAL A 19 -33.36 -15.82 21.94
CA VAL A 19 -32.36 -15.36 21.01
C VAL A 19 -31.26 -16.46 20.92
N GLN A 20 -31.36 -17.30 19.92
CA GLN A 20 -30.26 -18.17 19.57
C GLN A 20 -29.15 -17.28 19.06
N GLY A 21 -28.17 -17.03 19.92
CA GLY A 21 -26.91 -16.44 19.52
C GLY A 21 -26.34 -17.29 18.41
N GLN A 22 -26.24 -16.70 17.22
CA GLN A 22 -25.44 -17.27 16.13
C GLN A 22 -24.01 -17.36 16.65
N SER A 23 -23.57 -18.57 16.96
CA SER A 23 -22.16 -18.87 17.14
C SER A 23 -21.46 -18.46 15.84
N ALA A 24 -20.66 -17.43 15.91
CA ALA A 24 -19.74 -17.07 14.84
C ALA A 24 -18.95 -18.33 14.49
N GLY A 25 -19.26 -18.92 13.34
CA GLY A 25 -18.55 -20.06 12.84
C GLY A 25 -17.09 -19.66 12.70
N ARG A 26 -16.23 -20.14 13.59
CA ARG A 26 -14.80 -20.17 13.35
C ARG A 26 -14.57 -21.06 12.16
N VAL A 27 -14.37 -20.45 11.01
CA VAL A 27 -13.80 -21.14 9.86
C VAL A 27 -12.37 -21.50 10.27
N GLN A 28 -12.18 -22.70 10.79
CA GLN A 28 -10.88 -23.30 10.95
C GLN A 28 -10.45 -23.73 9.54
N ILE A 29 -9.78 -22.81 8.83
CA ILE A 29 -9.07 -23.17 7.62
C ILE A 29 -7.86 -23.98 8.10
N GLN A 30 -7.99 -25.30 8.06
CA GLN A 30 -6.82 -26.17 8.09
C GLN A 30 -6.10 -25.94 6.76
N ALA A 31 -5.18 -25.01 6.76
CA ALA A 31 -4.28 -24.81 5.65
C ALA A 31 -3.45 -26.09 5.49
N ASP A 32 -3.56 -26.73 4.33
CA ASP A 32 -2.69 -27.83 3.94
C ASP A 32 -1.22 -27.35 4.13
N PRO A 33 -0.33 -28.16 4.77
CA PRO A 33 1.08 -27.80 4.91
C PRO A 33 1.76 -27.38 3.62
N ARG A 34 1.24 -27.85 2.47
CA ARG A 34 1.69 -27.43 1.14
C ARG A 34 1.35 -25.97 0.82
N ILE A 35 0.27 -25.43 1.38
CA ILE A 35 -0.12 -24.02 1.21
C ILE A 35 0.84 -23.12 2.00
N GLU A 36 1.24 -23.54 3.19
CA GLU A 36 2.25 -22.80 3.98
C GLU A 36 3.61 -22.78 3.28
N GLU A 37 4.02 -23.89 2.68
CA GLU A 37 5.24 -23.98 1.89
C GLU A 37 5.18 -23.07 0.65
N LEU A 38 4.06 -23.06 -0.07
CA LEU A 38 3.84 -22.18 -1.23
C LEU A 38 3.78 -20.71 -0.84
N LEU A 39 3.17 -20.37 0.30
CA LEU A 39 3.16 -19.02 0.83
C LEU A 39 4.56 -18.57 1.25
N ARG A 40 5.34 -19.45 1.85
CA ARG A 40 6.71 -19.19 2.24
C ARG A 40 7.61 -18.94 1.03
N LEU A 41 7.52 -19.78 -0.01
CA LEU A 41 8.23 -19.59 -1.27
C LEU A 41 7.79 -18.31 -1.98
N ARG A 42 6.52 -17.94 -1.86
CA ARG A 42 6.00 -16.69 -2.43
C ARG A 42 6.50 -15.45 -1.69
N VAL A 43 6.58 -15.50 -0.36
CA VAL A 43 7.15 -14.42 0.46
C VAL A 43 8.65 -14.31 0.21
N GLU A 44 9.37 -15.42 0.14
CA GLU A 44 10.81 -15.43 -0.12
C GLU A 44 11.19 -14.92 -1.52
N ASN A 45 10.32 -15.17 -2.53
CA ASN A 45 10.47 -14.63 -3.89
C ASN A 45 9.92 -13.20 -4.06
N ASN A 46 9.06 -12.73 -3.15
CA ASN A 46 8.47 -11.38 -3.20
C ASN A 46 9.26 -10.35 -2.38
N ASP A 47 10.17 -10.78 -1.51
CA ASP A 47 10.99 -9.87 -0.73
C ASP A 47 11.94 -9.04 -1.63
N ASP A 48 12.27 -9.57 -2.82
CA ASP A 48 13.04 -8.85 -3.83
C ASP A 48 12.18 -7.98 -4.77
N GLY A 49 10.85 -8.07 -4.71
CA GLY A 49 9.93 -7.42 -5.63
C GLY A 49 10.21 -7.77 -7.10
N ARG A 50 9.19 -7.83 -7.91
CA ARG A 50 9.37 -8.09 -9.34
C ARG A 50 9.87 -6.84 -10.05
N LYS A 51 11.05 -6.93 -10.70
CA LYS A 51 11.57 -5.85 -11.54
C LYS A 51 10.87 -5.86 -12.90
N VAL A 52 10.23 -4.76 -13.23
CA VAL A 52 9.57 -4.53 -14.52
C VAL A 52 10.10 -3.26 -15.17
N ASP A 53 9.97 -3.18 -16.48
CA ASP A 53 10.28 -1.94 -17.18
C ASP A 53 9.24 -0.87 -16.80
N GLY A 54 9.70 0.29 -16.41
CA GLY A 54 8.86 1.38 -15.96
C GLY A 54 9.54 2.73 -16.14
N PHE A 55 9.03 3.72 -15.42
CA PHE A 55 9.47 5.11 -15.53
C PHE A 55 9.64 5.71 -14.14
N VAL A 56 10.66 6.54 -14.01
CA VAL A 56 10.97 7.33 -12.80
C VAL A 56 11.18 8.77 -13.19
N ILE A 57 11.16 9.68 -12.24
CA ILE A 57 11.49 11.07 -12.44
C ILE A 57 12.88 11.33 -11.84
N GLN A 58 13.84 11.75 -12.65
CA GLN A 58 15.16 12.15 -12.16
C GLN A 58 15.10 13.60 -11.73
N ILE A 59 15.42 13.87 -10.45
CA ILE A 59 15.39 15.20 -9.87
C ILE A 59 16.78 15.79 -9.63
N TYR A 60 17.81 14.96 -9.59
CA TYR A 60 19.17 15.41 -9.38
C TYR A 60 20.21 14.46 -10.02
N TYR A 61 21.32 15.04 -10.44
CA TYR A 61 22.52 14.34 -10.85
C TYR A 61 23.76 15.13 -10.40
N GLY A 62 24.74 14.49 -9.77
CA GLY A 62 25.97 15.10 -9.35
C GLY A 62 26.58 14.47 -8.08
N ARG A 63 27.26 15.28 -7.28
CA ARG A 63 28.05 14.83 -6.14
C ARG A 63 27.17 14.23 -5.04
N LYS A 64 27.71 13.19 -4.37
CA LYS A 64 27.03 12.46 -3.26
C LYS A 64 26.44 13.38 -2.20
N GLN A 65 27.22 14.34 -1.71
CA GLN A 65 26.78 15.21 -0.62
C GLN A 65 25.52 16.01 -0.99
N GLN A 66 25.47 16.54 -2.20
CA GLN A 66 24.32 17.28 -2.69
C GLN A 66 23.14 16.36 -3.00
N ALA A 67 23.42 15.19 -3.59
CA ALA A 67 22.40 14.17 -3.84
C ALA A 67 21.71 13.73 -2.54
N THR A 68 22.48 13.53 -1.47
CA THR A 68 21.92 13.20 -0.13
C THR A 68 21.02 14.32 0.39
N ARG A 69 21.43 15.58 0.26
CA ARG A 69 20.59 16.71 0.68
C ARG A 69 19.27 16.79 -0.11
N VAL A 70 19.33 16.57 -1.41
CA VAL A 70 18.14 16.56 -2.28
C VAL A 70 17.21 15.41 -1.91
N LEU A 71 17.77 14.21 -1.66
CA LEU A 71 17.03 13.04 -1.22
C LEU A 71 16.28 13.31 0.11
N GLU A 72 16.98 13.83 1.10
CA GLU A 72 16.42 14.12 2.42
C GLU A 72 15.33 15.21 2.35
N ALA A 73 15.61 16.31 1.64
CA ALA A 73 14.66 17.39 1.44
C ALA A 73 13.39 16.90 0.71
N PHE A 74 13.54 16.05 -0.30
CA PHE A 74 12.38 15.48 -0.99
C PHE A 74 11.56 14.56 -0.09
N ARG A 75 12.22 13.70 0.66
CA ARG A 75 11.56 12.77 1.61
C ARG A 75 10.80 13.53 2.71
N GLU A 76 11.33 14.65 3.16
CA GLU A 76 10.67 15.51 4.14
C GLU A 76 9.44 16.22 3.55
N ALA A 77 9.56 16.74 2.32
CA ALA A 77 8.46 17.45 1.64
C ALA A 77 7.36 16.51 1.13
N TYR A 78 7.72 15.29 0.72
CA TYR A 78 6.82 14.29 0.10
C TYR A 78 6.97 12.91 0.77
N PRO A 79 6.56 12.76 2.03
CA PRO A 79 6.84 11.54 2.82
C PRO A 79 6.16 10.28 2.28
N MET A 80 5.11 10.42 1.45
CA MET A 80 4.37 9.31 0.85
C MET A 80 4.93 8.89 -0.51
N GLU A 81 5.85 9.66 -1.07
CA GLU A 81 6.45 9.38 -2.37
C GLU A 81 7.73 8.55 -2.24
N HIS A 82 7.91 7.62 -3.17
CA HIS A 82 9.14 6.85 -3.23
C HIS A 82 10.28 7.73 -3.76
N VAL A 83 11.41 7.70 -3.06
CA VAL A 83 12.65 8.36 -3.48
C VAL A 83 13.85 7.47 -3.23
N GLU A 84 14.72 7.36 -4.21
CA GLU A 84 15.94 6.58 -4.13
C GLU A 84 17.15 7.33 -4.71
N MET A 85 18.32 6.98 -4.22
CA MET A 85 19.59 7.49 -4.75
C MET A 85 20.40 6.32 -5.34
N GLU A 86 20.89 6.50 -6.55
CA GLU A 86 21.69 5.51 -7.26
C GLU A 86 23.08 6.09 -7.56
N TYR A 87 24.10 5.25 -7.38
CA TYR A 87 25.46 5.59 -7.79
C TYR A 87 25.66 5.24 -9.25
N ASP A 88 25.99 6.24 -10.06
CA ASP A 88 26.33 6.10 -11.47
C ASP A 88 27.65 6.83 -11.71
N THR A 89 28.73 6.04 -11.65
CA THR A 89 30.13 6.51 -11.63
C THR A 89 30.40 7.67 -12.60
N PRO A 90 31.00 8.78 -12.14
CA PRO A 90 31.46 9.07 -10.78
C PRO A 90 30.43 9.76 -9.89
N ASP A 91 29.23 10.00 -10.38
CA ASP A 91 28.19 10.82 -9.77
C ASP A 91 27.03 10.00 -9.19
N TYR A 92 26.10 10.70 -8.57
CA TYR A 92 24.90 10.14 -7.97
C TYR A 92 23.67 10.74 -8.62
N LYS A 93 22.64 9.91 -8.82
CA LYS A 93 21.32 10.29 -9.31
C LYS A 93 20.29 10.14 -8.20
N VAL A 94 19.34 11.04 -8.16
CA VAL A 94 18.17 10.92 -7.29
C VAL A 94 16.94 10.77 -8.15
N PHE A 95 16.20 9.67 -7.91
CA PHE A 95 14.99 9.32 -8.62
C PHE A 95 13.79 9.36 -7.68
N VAL A 96 12.66 9.81 -8.17
CA VAL A 96 11.41 9.83 -7.44
C VAL A 96 10.32 9.13 -8.23
N GLY A 97 9.42 8.48 -7.49
CA GLY A 97 8.29 7.73 -8.02
C GLY A 97 8.69 6.40 -8.67
N ALA A 98 7.69 5.62 -9.01
CA ALA A 98 7.80 4.39 -9.77
C ALA A 98 6.50 4.22 -10.56
N TYR A 99 6.55 4.45 -11.86
CA TYR A 99 5.38 4.49 -12.73
C TYR A 99 5.46 3.39 -13.77
N LEU A 100 4.35 2.71 -14.02
CA LEU A 100 4.29 1.65 -15.04
C LEU A 100 4.18 2.22 -16.45
N THR A 101 3.67 3.44 -16.60
CA THR A 101 3.49 4.08 -17.89
C THR A 101 4.16 5.45 -17.95
N GLN A 102 4.63 5.81 -19.15
CA GLN A 102 5.19 7.13 -19.39
C GLN A 102 4.18 8.26 -19.11
N GLN A 103 2.92 8.03 -19.42
CA GLN A 103 1.86 9.01 -19.20
C GLN A 103 1.68 9.34 -17.71
N GLN A 104 1.66 8.32 -16.84
CA GLN A 104 1.59 8.51 -15.39
C GLN A 104 2.80 9.30 -14.88
N ALA A 105 4.01 8.96 -15.35
CA ALA A 105 5.22 9.67 -14.98
C ALA A 105 5.19 11.15 -15.44
N GLN A 106 4.68 11.44 -16.63
CA GLN A 106 4.55 12.80 -17.15
C GLN A 106 3.53 13.62 -16.36
N GLN A 107 2.42 13.03 -15.94
CA GLN A 107 1.43 13.70 -15.08
C GLN A 107 2.04 14.05 -13.73
N ALA A 108 2.76 13.12 -13.11
CA ALA A 108 3.46 13.37 -11.85
C ALA A 108 4.56 14.43 -11.99
N LEU A 109 5.30 14.41 -13.10
CA LEU A 109 6.30 15.43 -13.42
C LEU A 109 5.69 16.82 -13.52
N ALA A 110 4.53 16.96 -14.17
CA ALA A 110 3.84 18.25 -14.31
C ALA A 110 3.47 18.84 -12.95
N VAL A 111 3.03 18.00 -12.01
CA VAL A 111 2.74 18.41 -10.62
C VAL A 111 4.04 18.81 -9.90
N LEU A 112 5.09 17.99 -10.04
CA LEU A 112 6.37 18.22 -9.36
C LEU A 112 7.04 19.52 -9.83
N LYS A 113 6.96 19.86 -11.11
CA LYS A 113 7.51 21.11 -11.68
C LYS A 113 6.82 22.37 -11.23
N GLN A 114 5.69 22.29 -10.54
CA GLN A 114 5.08 23.46 -9.88
C GLN A 114 5.97 23.97 -8.74
N ASN A 115 6.81 23.11 -8.19
CA ASN A 115 7.86 23.50 -7.27
C ASN A 115 9.11 23.90 -8.05
N PRO A 116 9.59 25.18 -7.92
CA PRO A 116 10.77 25.68 -8.62
C PRO A 116 12.05 24.86 -8.38
N ASP A 117 12.16 24.22 -7.23
CA ASP A 117 13.33 23.39 -6.85
C ASP A 117 13.50 22.18 -7.75
N TYR A 118 12.41 21.72 -8.40
CA TYR A 118 12.40 20.56 -9.28
C TYR A 118 12.12 20.92 -10.75
N SER A 119 12.34 22.17 -11.14
CA SER A 119 12.10 22.64 -12.51
C SER A 119 12.91 21.90 -13.58
N GLY A 120 14.09 21.39 -13.21
CA GLY A 120 14.98 20.61 -14.07
C GLY A 120 14.68 19.11 -14.08
N ALA A 121 13.67 18.63 -13.36
CA ALA A 121 13.30 17.22 -13.33
C ALA A 121 12.79 16.73 -14.70
N PHE A 122 13.03 15.46 -14.99
CA PHE A 122 12.55 14.81 -16.22
C PHE A 122 12.25 13.32 -16.03
N VAL A 123 11.37 12.78 -16.87
CA VAL A 123 11.03 11.36 -16.88
C VAL A 123 12.15 10.56 -17.52
N ARG A 124 12.46 9.41 -16.94
CA ARG A 124 13.45 8.46 -17.43
C ARG A 124 12.89 7.04 -17.37
N ALA A 125 13.16 6.26 -18.41
CA ALA A 125 12.88 4.82 -18.37
C ALA A 125 13.90 4.13 -17.45
N LYS A 126 13.40 3.29 -16.54
CA LYS A 126 14.20 2.52 -15.58
C LYS A 126 13.44 1.27 -15.15
N LYS A 127 14.16 0.19 -14.83
CA LYS A 127 13.53 -0.94 -14.15
C LYS A 127 13.10 -0.54 -12.75
N ILE A 128 11.83 -0.72 -12.46
CA ILE A 128 11.22 -0.42 -11.16
C ILE A 128 10.84 -1.72 -10.45
N THR A 129 10.83 -1.68 -9.13
CA THR A 129 10.37 -2.79 -8.31
C THR A 129 8.87 -2.63 -8.03
N VAL A 130 8.10 -3.65 -8.37
CA VAL A 130 6.66 -3.71 -8.11
C VAL A 130 6.41 -4.79 -7.07
N TYR A 131 5.70 -4.42 -6.03
CA TYR A 131 5.23 -5.36 -5.01
C TYR A 131 3.81 -5.77 -5.37
N ASP A 132 3.58 -7.07 -5.54
CA ASP A 132 2.23 -7.60 -5.71
C ASP A 132 1.51 -7.55 -4.36
N TRP A 133 0.44 -6.77 -4.28
CA TRP A 133 -0.42 -6.63 -3.10
C TRP A 133 -1.43 -7.77 -3.00
#